data_fbfd20222a37abb64c6cdfd919be7456
#
_entry.id   fbfd20222a37abb64c6cdfd919be7456
#
_cell.length_a   1.000
_cell.length_b   1.000
_cell.length_c   1.000
_cell.angle_alpha   90.00
_cell.angle_beta   90.00
_cell.angle_gamma   90.00
#
_symmetry.space_group_name_H-M   'P 1'
#
loop_
_entity.id
_entity.type
_entity.pdbx_description
1 polymer ?
#
loop_
_entity_poly.entity_id
_entity_poly.type
_entity_poly.pdbx_seq_one_letter_code
_entity_poly.pdbx_strand_id
1 'polypeptide(L)'
;QSRSSAASDVYKRQAPNVRKDLKVAVATVGSVLPNGLKIKRAKLRGVESNGMLCSESEMGISDSHEGIIELDLAAALGDDIRSVLDLDDQVIELDITPNRGDCFSVLGVAREVCVNYNLAMPSTSFKAEQKGNKTFDSKVSNPNECAKYLTRVIEGVDNTAETPKWMAQKLLRASQQLHSPIVDITNYVLLELGQPMHAFDLKTIKGDIDVRSAKKDETLELLNGQTVTLSKETLVIADNNSAIAIAGVIGGMATAT
;
A
#
# COMPACT_ATOMS: atom_id res chain seq x y z
N GLN A 1 -12.79 16.10 29.16
CA GLN A 1 -14.15 16.58 28.96
C GLN A 1 -15.05 15.56 28.32
N SER A 2 -15.97 15.36 29.02
CA SER A 2 -17.36 14.97 29.10
C SER A 2 -17.76 13.79 28.21
N ARG A 3 -17.93 12.68 28.89
CA ARG A 3 -18.63 11.45 28.47
C ARG A 3 -20.06 11.69 27.95
N SER A 4 -20.56 12.92 27.99
CA SER A 4 -21.91 13.30 27.58
C SER A 4 -22.04 13.68 26.11
N SER A 5 -20.96 14.08 25.43
CA SER A 5 -21.04 14.54 24.04
C SER A 5 -21.16 13.39 23.04
N ALA A 6 -20.46 12.27 23.27
CA ALA A 6 -20.47 11.14 22.34
C ALA A 6 -21.87 10.51 22.13
N ALA A 7 -22.65 10.34 23.21
CA ALA A 7 -24.01 9.77 23.09
C ALA A 7 -25.01 10.71 22.40
N SER A 8 -24.82 12.03 22.53
CA SER A 8 -25.67 13.03 21.84
C SER A 8 -25.28 13.18 20.35
N ASP A 9 -24.03 12.91 20.00
CA ASP A 9 -23.54 13.05 18.64
C ASP A 9 -23.89 11.85 17.74
N VAL A 10 -24.00 10.64 18.30
CA VAL A 10 -24.54 9.44 17.60
C VAL A 10 -25.91 9.73 16.98
N TYR A 11 -26.80 10.44 17.69
CA TYR A 11 -28.12 10.76 17.19
C TYR A 11 -28.11 11.88 16.13
N LYS A 12 -27.11 12.72 16.12
CA LYS A 12 -27.04 13.89 15.23
C LYS A 12 -26.39 13.62 13.89
N ARG A 13 -25.40 12.75 13.81
CA ARG A 13 -24.60 12.57 12.61
C ARG A 13 -25.00 11.40 11.73
N GLN A 14 -25.69 10.41 12.26
CA GLN A 14 -26.05 9.19 11.51
C GLN A 14 -24.82 8.43 10.93
N ALA A 15 -23.60 8.69 11.41
CA ALA A 15 -22.43 7.92 11.00
C ALA A 15 -22.55 6.48 11.55
N PRO A 16 -22.44 5.47 10.69
CA PRO A 16 -22.75 4.08 11.05
C PRO A 16 -21.84 3.50 12.13
N ASN A 17 -20.64 4.03 12.26
CA ASN A 17 -19.61 3.53 13.17
C ASN A 17 -19.54 4.29 14.51
N VAL A 18 -20.37 5.27 14.76
CA VAL A 18 -20.33 6.03 16.03
C VAL A 18 -20.82 5.16 17.18
N ARG A 19 -19.97 4.99 18.20
CA ARG A 19 -20.27 4.24 19.43
C ARG A 19 -19.61 4.88 20.65
N LYS A 20 -20.02 4.45 21.83
CA LYS A 20 -19.46 4.91 23.09
C LYS A 20 -17.98 4.49 23.21
N ASP A 21 -17.19 5.35 23.85
CA ASP A 21 -15.76 5.14 24.16
C ASP A 21 -14.84 5.10 22.93
N LEU A 22 -15.33 5.52 21.76
CA LEU A 22 -14.54 5.69 20.56
C LEU A 22 -13.69 6.98 20.63
N LYS A 23 -12.40 6.88 20.29
CA LYS A 23 -11.55 8.06 20.06
C LYS A 23 -11.69 8.49 18.59
N VAL A 24 -11.93 9.77 18.39
CA VAL A 24 -12.32 10.30 17.07
C VAL A 24 -11.68 11.66 16.81
N ALA A 25 -11.54 12.01 15.54
CA ALA A 25 -11.15 13.35 15.13
C ALA A 25 -12.31 14.33 15.32
N VAL A 26 -12.06 15.44 16.02
CA VAL A 26 -13.06 16.47 16.29
C VAL A 26 -12.60 17.83 15.78
N ALA A 27 -13.33 18.40 14.84
CA ALA A 27 -13.17 19.79 14.44
C ALA A 27 -13.95 20.69 15.40
N THR A 28 -13.26 21.53 16.18
CA THR A 28 -13.84 22.45 17.14
C THR A 28 -14.38 23.72 16.46
N VAL A 29 -15.20 24.50 17.18
CA VAL A 29 -15.68 25.79 16.67
C VAL A 29 -14.49 26.70 16.35
N GLY A 30 -14.47 27.26 15.15
CA GLY A 30 -13.39 28.08 14.61
C GLY A 30 -12.43 27.35 13.67
N SER A 31 -12.40 26.00 13.68
CA SER A 31 -11.62 25.23 12.73
C SER A 31 -12.10 25.45 11.30
N VAL A 32 -11.15 25.40 10.36
CA VAL A 32 -11.41 25.41 8.92
C VAL A 32 -10.91 24.09 8.36
N LEU A 33 -11.79 23.32 7.74
CA LEU A 33 -11.45 22.05 7.11
C LEU A 33 -10.82 22.26 5.73
N PRO A 34 -10.09 21.25 5.18
CA PRO A 34 -9.44 21.36 3.87
C PRO A 34 -10.36 21.77 2.73
N ASN A 35 -11.64 21.39 2.77
CA ASN A 35 -12.66 21.79 1.81
C ASN A 35 -13.17 23.23 1.99
N GLY A 36 -12.58 24.00 2.90
CA GLY A 36 -12.96 25.39 3.21
C GLY A 36 -14.14 25.53 4.17
N LEU A 37 -14.71 24.42 4.68
CA LEU A 37 -15.81 24.46 5.63
C LEU A 37 -15.34 25.01 6.98
N LYS A 38 -15.91 26.14 7.38
CA LYS A 38 -15.65 26.75 8.71
C LYS A 38 -16.64 26.24 9.73
N ILE A 39 -16.14 25.61 10.78
CA ILE A 39 -16.96 25.07 11.88
C ILE A 39 -17.46 26.22 12.76
N LYS A 40 -18.77 26.29 12.89
CA LYS A 40 -19.46 27.31 13.72
C LYS A 40 -20.39 26.60 14.71
N ARG A 41 -20.73 27.29 15.79
CA ARG A 41 -21.83 26.86 16.65
C ARG A 41 -23.10 26.74 15.83
N ALA A 42 -23.76 25.63 15.93
CA ALA A 42 -24.99 25.35 15.19
C ALA A 42 -26.02 24.67 16.11
N LYS A 43 -27.29 24.82 15.76
CA LYS A 43 -28.36 24.11 16.44
C LYS A 43 -28.94 23.09 15.44
N LEU A 44 -28.67 21.81 15.67
CA LEU A 44 -29.12 20.73 14.83
C LEU A 44 -30.26 19.96 15.52
N ARG A 45 -31.44 19.94 14.90
CA ARG A 45 -32.63 19.27 15.45
C ARG A 45 -32.93 19.66 16.91
N GLY A 46 -32.76 20.95 17.24
CA GLY A 46 -33.04 21.47 18.58
C GLY A 46 -31.91 21.32 19.61
N VAL A 47 -30.82 20.64 19.28
CA VAL A 47 -29.65 20.43 20.17
C VAL A 47 -28.48 21.25 19.69
N GLU A 48 -27.76 21.90 20.61
CA GLU A 48 -26.56 22.68 20.31
C GLU A 48 -25.41 21.75 19.89
N SER A 49 -24.71 22.15 18.82
CA SER A 49 -23.50 21.52 18.33
C SER A 49 -22.33 22.49 18.45
N ASN A 50 -21.30 22.09 19.20
CA ASN A 50 -20.08 22.88 19.43
C ASN A 50 -18.85 22.35 18.69
N GLY A 51 -19.05 21.51 17.67
CA GLY A 51 -17.99 20.91 16.87
C GLY A 51 -18.54 19.88 15.91
N MET A 52 -17.66 19.24 15.17
CA MET A 52 -17.97 18.22 14.18
C MET A 52 -17.02 17.03 14.32
N LEU A 53 -17.56 15.82 14.35
CA LEU A 53 -16.79 14.59 14.20
C LEU A 53 -16.43 14.44 12.71
N CYS A 54 -15.17 14.19 12.41
CA CYS A 54 -14.68 14.20 11.04
C CYS A 54 -14.52 12.80 10.47
N SER A 55 -14.87 12.66 9.20
CA SER A 55 -14.51 11.53 8.33
C SER A 55 -13.16 11.79 7.65
N GLU A 56 -12.61 10.78 6.98
CA GLU A 56 -11.37 10.95 6.21
C GLU A 56 -11.53 11.95 5.07
N SER A 57 -12.67 11.93 4.38
CA SER A 57 -12.93 12.87 3.28
C SER A 57 -13.06 14.32 3.76
N GLU A 58 -13.62 14.57 4.95
CA GLU A 58 -13.68 15.90 5.53
C GLU A 58 -12.31 16.42 5.95
N MET A 59 -11.40 15.51 6.32
CA MET A 59 -10.00 15.82 6.64
C MET A 59 -9.11 15.88 5.38
N GLY A 60 -9.63 15.55 4.19
CA GLY A 60 -8.86 15.50 2.95
C GLY A 60 -7.83 14.37 2.89
N ILE A 61 -8.04 13.30 3.67
CA ILE A 61 -7.13 12.15 3.75
C ILE A 61 -7.45 11.13 2.64
N SER A 62 -8.73 10.90 2.40
CA SER A 62 -9.21 10.00 1.33
C SER A 62 -10.60 10.44 0.85
N ASP A 63 -11.10 9.80 -0.21
CA ASP A 63 -12.47 10.01 -0.71
C ASP A 63 -13.51 9.17 0.05
N SER A 64 -13.13 8.44 1.09
CA SER A 64 -14.03 7.58 1.85
C SER A 64 -15.03 8.38 2.68
N HIS A 65 -16.31 8.04 2.52
CA HIS A 65 -17.43 8.58 3.29
C HIS A 65 -18.04 7.56 4.27
N GLU A 66 -17.34 6.47 4.56
CA GLU A 66 -17.86 5.31 5.32
C GLU A 66 -17.96 5.52 6.84
N GLY A 67 -18.01 6.73 7.30
CA GLY A 67 -18.16 7.05 8.72
C GLY A 67 -17.16 8.09 9.21
N ILE A 68 -16.95 8.12 10.53
CA ILE A 68 -15.97 9.01 11.16
C ILE A 68 -14.63 8.28 11.35
N ILE A 69 -13.54 9.04 11.43
CA ILE A 69 -12.20 8.48 11.68
C ILE A 69 -12.16 7.86 13.08
N GLU A 70 -11.84 6.59 13.15
CA GLU A 70 -11.55 5.87 14.38
C GLU A 70 -10.05 5.94 14.68
N LEU A 71 -9.72 6.55 15.80
CA LEU A 71 -8.33 6.67 16.25
C LEU A 71 -7.94 5.51 17.15
N ASP A 72 -6.64 5.21 17.16
CA ASP A 72 -6.07 4.24 18.08
C ASP A 72 -6.37 4.62 19.54
N LEU A 73 -6.61 3.62 20.39
CA LEU A 73 -6.82 3.83 21.82
C LEU A 73 -5.60 4.43 22.52
N ALA A 74 -4.40 4.32 21.94
CA ALA A 74 -3.18 4.95 22.44
C ALA A 74 -3.14 6.46 22.22
N ALA A 75 -3.90 7.03 21.28
CA ALA A 75 -3.95 8.47 21.06
C ALA A 75 -4.42 9.20 22.33
N ALA A 76 -3.74 10.27 22.73
CA ALA A 76 -4.14 11.04 23.89
C ALA A 76 -5.32 11.98 23.55
N LEU A 77 -6.21 12.20 24.54
CA LEU A 77 -7.34 13.11 24.34
C LEU A 77 -6.85 14.55 24.35
N GLY A 78 -7.18 15.30 23.32
CA GLY A 78 -6.81 16.71 23.18
C GLY A 78 -5.56 16.94 22.33
N ASP A 79 -4.90 15.87 21.86
CA ASP A 79 -3.79 16.00 20.91
C ASP A 79 -4.27 16.59 19.59
N ASP A 80 -3.38 17.30 18.90
CA ASP A 80 -3.62 17.78 17.54
C ASP A 80 -3.70 16.57 16.59
N ILE A 81 -4.83 16.47 15.89
CA ILE A 81 -5.09 15.36 14.97
C ILE A 81 -4.03 15.25 13.86
N ARG A 82 -3.41 16.36 13.46
CA ARG A 82 -2.33 16.34 12.46
C ARG A 82 -1.12 15.56 12.96
N SER A 83 -0.78 15.72 14.24
CA SER A 83 0.30 14.97 14.87
C SER A 83 -0.07 13.50 15.08
N VAL A 84 -1.33 13.22 15.48
CA VAL A 84 -1.81 11.84 15.70
C VAL A 84 -1.84 11.02 14.43
N LEU A 85 -2.20 11.64 13.30
CA LEU A 85 -2.28 11.01 11.98
C LEU A 85 -1.04 11.28 11.13
N ASP A 86 -0.03 11.95 11.68
CA ASP A 86 1.21 12.31 10.98
C ASP A 86 0.93 13.04 9.64
N LEU A 87 0.04 14.04 9.67
CA LEU A 87 -0.42 14.76 8.48
C LEU A 87 0.50 15.93 8.10
N ASP A 88 1.42 16.35 8.97
CA ASP A 88 2.42 17.39 8.68
C ASP A 88 3.59 16.78 7.88
N ASP A 89 3.29 16.25 6.69
CA ASP A 89 4.23 15.62 5.78
C ASP A 89 4.37 16.43 4.49
N GLN A 90 5.44 16.18 3.75
CA GLN A 90 5.70 16.78 2.44
C GLN A 90 5.89 15.69 1.40
N VAL A 91 5.05 15.73 0.36
CA VAL A 91 5.18 14.87 -0.80
C VAL A 91 5.92 15.63 -1.89
N ILE A 92 6.97 15.04 -2.43
CA ILE A 92 7.73 15.58 -3.56
C ILE A 92 7.38 14.75 -4.79
N GLU A 93 6.79 15.40 -5.78
CA GLU A 93 6.56 14.80 -7.09
C GLU A 93 7.81 15.02 -7.97
N LEU A 94 8.32 13.92 -8.52
CA LEU A 94 9.52 13.92 -9.35
C LEU A 94 9.18 13.42 -10.75
N ASP A 95 9.49 14.22 -11.75
CA ASP A 95 9.45 13.79 -13.16
C ASP A 95 10.80 13.14 -13.51
N ILE A 96 10.77 11.82 -13.74
CA ILE A 96 11.96 11.00 -13.97
C ILE A 96 12.10 10.74 -15.47
N THR A 97 13.23 11.14 -16.05
CA THR A 97 13.54 10.87 -17.46
C THR A 97 13.72 9.36 -17.72
N PRO A 98 13.40 8.84 -18.93
CA PRO A 98 13.39 7.40 -19.21
C PRO A 98 14.75 6.69 -19.01
N ASN A 99 15.86 7.41 -19.04
CA ASN A 99 17.19 6.87 -18.81
C ASN A 99 17.58 6.74 -17.33
N ARG A 100 16.71 7.16 -16.40
CA ARG A 100 16.97 7.18 -14.96
C ARG A 100 16.03 6.25 -14.18
N GLY A 101 15.81 5.05 -14.70
CA GLY A 101 15.00 4.04 -14.02
C GLY A 101 15.50 3.67 -12.61
N ASP A 102 16.78 3.91 -12.31
CA ASP A 102 17.37 3.78 -10.98
C ASP A 102 16.77 4.74 -9.93
N CYS A 103 16.16 5.83 -10.37
CA CYS A 103 15.52 6.84 -9.50
C CYS A 103 14.04 6.55 -9.19
N PHE A 104 13.45 5.47 -9.70
CA PHE A 104 12.07 5.06 -9.38
C PHE A 104 11.95 4.40 -7.99
N SER A 105 12.70 4.92 -7.01
CA SER A 105 12.59 4.50 -5.61
C SER A 105 13.16 5.55 -4.67
N VAL A 106 12.72 5.52 -3.41
CA VAL A 106 13.28 6.38 -2.36
C VAL A 106 14.80 6.21 -2.26
N LEU A 107 15.27 4.96 -2.32
CA LEU A 107 16.71 4.65 -2.28
C LEU A 107 17.46 5.23 -3.47
N GLY A 108 16.88 5.16 -4.68
CA GLY A 108 17.47 5.72 -5.90
C GLY A 108 17.60 7.24 -5.81
N VAL A 109 16.53 7.93 -5.40
CA VAL A 109 16.54 9.39 -5.18
C VAL A 109 17.55 9.77 -4.07
N ALA A 110 17.60 9.01 -2.98
CA ALA A 110 18.55 9.24 -1.91
C ALA A 110 20.01 9.18 -2.39
N ARG A 111 20.35 8.26 -3.31
CA ARG A 111 21.69 8.21 -3.94
C ARG A 111 22.00 9.48 -4.70
N GLU A 112 21.06 9.99 -5.49
CA GLU A 112 21.23 11.25 -6.22
C GLU A 112 21.45 12.44 -5.29
N VAL A 113 20.65 12.54 -4.23
CA VAL A 113 20.82 13.59 -3.23
C VAL A 113 22.20 13.49 -2.57
N CYS A 114 22.62 12.29 -2.17
CA CYS A 114 23.93 12.08 -1.55
C CYS A 114 25.08 12.48 -2.48
N VAL A 115 25.00 12.14 -3.77
CA VAL A 115 26.03 12.53 -4.76
C VAL A 115 26.06 14.05 -4.94
N ASN A 116 24.89 14.68 -5.13
CA ASN A 116 24.84 16.11 -5.40
C ASN A 116 25.27 16.99 -4.22
N TYR A 117 25.01 16.53 -3.00
CA TYR A 117 25.36 17.27 -1.78
C TYR A 117 26.62 16.73 -1.08
N ASN A 118 27.34 15.79 -1.69
CA ASN A 118 28.54 15.14 -1.13
C ASN A 118 28.28 14.56 0.28
N LEU A 119 27.15 13.88 0.45
CA LEU A 119 26.75 13.25 1.70
C LEU A 119 27.06 11.75 1.68
N ALA A 120 27.34 11.19 2.85
CA ALA A 120 27.48 9.75 2.99
C ALA A 120 26.09 9.08 2.87
N MET A 121 26.01 8.01 2.07
CA MET A 121 24.78 7.22 1.96
C MET A 121 24.52 6.50 3.28
N PRO A 122 23.31 6.61 3.87
CA PRO A 122 22.96 5.85 5.06
C PRO A 122 23.09 4.34 4.82
N SER A 123 23.73 3.63 5.73
CA SER A 123 23.80 2.17 5.65
C SER A 123 22.46 1.58 6.10
N THR A 124 21.78 0.87 5.21
CA THR A 124 20.61 0.08 5.56
C THR A 124 21.05 -1.39 5.72
N SER A 125 20.85 -1.97 6.89
CA SER A 125 21.07 -3.40 7.11
C SER A 125 19.72 -4.08 7.39
N PHE A 126 19.35 -5.00 6.52
CA PHE A 126 18.17 -5.83 6.73
C PHE A 126 18.60 -7.20 7.24
N LYS A 127 18.09 -7.62 8.39
CA LYS A 127 18.25 -8.99 8.85
C LYS A 127 17.03 -9.80 8.43
N ALA A 128 17.21 -10.66 7.45
CA ALA A 128 16.19 -11.64 7.11
C ALA A 128 16.29 -12.82 8.09
N GLU A 129 15.26 -13.02 8.90
CA GLU A 129 15.14 -14.23 9.72
C GLU A 129 14.53 -15.35 8.87
N GLN A 130 15.29 -16.41 8.65
CA GLN A 130 14.76 -17.63 8.06
C GLN A 130 14.30 -18.55 9.20
N LYS A 131 12.98 -18.75 9.30
CA LYS A 131 12.40 -19.59 10.37
C LYS A 131 11.99 -20.99 9.89
N GLY A 132 12.14 -21.32 8.62
CA GLY A 132 11.73 -22.58 8.03
C GLY A 132 12.78 -23.16 7.08
N ASN A 133 12.63 -24.43 6.76
CA ASN A 133 13.52 -25.17 5.86
C ASN A 133 12.89 -25.44 4.49
N LYS A 134 11.69 -24.94 4.20
CA LYS A 134 11.07 -25.12 2.90
C LYS A 134 11.80 -24.30 1.85
N THR A 135 12.20 -25.00 0.81
CA THR A 135 12.75 -24.41 -0.41
C THR A 135 11.75 -24.57 -1.55
N PHE A 136 11.85 -23.71 -2.53
CA PHE A 136 11.08 -23.82 -3.77
C PHE A 136 12.06 -23.76 -4.92
N ASP A 137 12.00 -24.78 -5.80
CA ASP A 137 12.93 -24.87 -6.91
C ASP A 137 12.55 -23.90 -8.02
N SER A 138 13.54 -23.15 -8.47
CA SER A 138 13.39 -22.22 -9.58
C SER A 138 14.62 -22.26 -10.46
N LYS A 139 14.42 -22.16 -11.76
CA LYS A 139 15.50 -22.10 -12.75
C LYS A 139 15.29 -20.94 -13.71
N VAL A 140 16.35 -20.59 -14.41
CA VAL A 140 16.33 -19.60 -15.49
C VAL A 140 16.81 -20.29 -16.75
N SER A 141 15.87 -20.55 -17.67
CA SER A 141 16.18 -21.16 -18.97
C SER A 141 16.61 -20.14 -20.02
N ASN A 142 16.37 -18.85 -19.81
CA ASN A 142 16.86 -17.75 -20.66
C ASN A 142 17.78 -16.80 -19.86
N PRO A 143 19.04 -17.16 -19.63
CA PRO A 143 19.96 -16.37 -18.82
C PRO A 143 20.40 -15.03 -19.47
N ASN A 144 20.19 -14.87 -20.79
CA ASN A 144 20.52 -13.64 -21.49
C ASN A 144 19.50 -12.52 -21.11
N GLU A 145 18.23 -12.88 -20.92
CA GLU A 145 17.18 -11.93 -20.59
C GLU A 145 16.93 -11.82 -19.07
N CYS A 146 17.27 -12.85 -18.32
CA CYS A 146 17.17 -12.89 -16.87
C CYS A 146 18.41 -13.54 -16.26
N ALA A 147 19.33 -12.74 -15.77
CA ALA A 147 20.58 -13.24 -15.20
C ALA A 147 20.37 -14.03 -13.88
N LYS A 148 19.34 -13.70 -13.10
CA LYS A 148 19.08 -14.32 -11.81
C LYS A 148 17.62 -14.18 -11.42
N TYR A 149 17.03 -15.24 -10.90
CA TYR A 149 15.70 -15.26 -10.31
C TYR A 149 15.78 -15.89 -8.91
N LEU A 150 15.16 -15.25 -7.93
CA LEU A 150 15.18 -15.69 -6.54
C LEU A 150 13.75 -15.94 -6.06
N THR A 151 13.56 -17.04 -5.35
CA THR A 151 12.29 -17.41 -4.74
C THR A 151 12.42 -17.56 -3.24
N ARG A 152 11.33 -17.31 -2.54
CA ARG A 152 11.21 -17.59 -1.11
C ARG A 152 9.81 -18.09 -0.80
N VAL A 153 9.72 -19.17 -0.05
CA VAL A 153 8.45 -19.65 0.50
C VAL A 153 8.14 -18.91 1.80
N ILE A 154 6.94 -18.40 1.90
CA ILE A 154 6.41 -17.77 3.12
C ILE A 154 5.14 -18.53 3.50
N GLU A 155 5.07 -18.98 4.75
CA GLU A 155 3.95 -19.76 5.28
C GLU A 155 3.27 -19.02 6.43
N GLY A 156 2.02 -19.38 6.70
CA GLY A 156 1.24 -18.79 7.79
C GLY A 156 0.82 -17.35 7.51
N VAL A 157 0.67 -16.97 6.26
CA VAL A 157 0.23 -15.64 5.86
C VAL A 157 -1.28 -15.54 6.03
N ASP A 158 -1.73 -14.50 6.72
CA ASP A 158 -3.12 -14.06 6.74
C ASP A 158 -3.31 -12.90 5.76
N ASN A 159 -3.83 -13.20 4.57
CA ASN A 159 -4.05 -12.20 3.53
C ASN A 159 -5.32 -11.36 3.76
N THR A 160 -6.07 -11.63 4.83
CA THR A 160 -7.22 -10.84 5.27
C THR A 160 -6.87 -9.81 6.34
N ALA A 161 -5.64 -9.84 6.84
CA ALA A 161 -5.16 -8.87 7.81
C ALA A 161 -5.08 -7.46 7.19
N GLU A 162 -5.21 -6.45 8.01
CA GLU A 162 -5.01 -5.07 7.57
C GLU A 162 -3.52 -4.78 7.35
N THR A 163 -3.21 -4.06 6.28
CA THR A 163 -1.87 -3.52 6.06
C THR A 163 -1.49 -2.58 7.20
N PRO A 164 -0.28 -2.73 7.79
CA PRO A 164 0.15 -1.87 8.90
C PRO A 164 -0.02 -0.39 8.58
N LYS A 165 -0.60 0.39 9.46
CA LYS A 165 -0.95 1.82 9.24
C LYS A 165 0.21 2.65 8.70
N TRP A 166 1.42 2.46 9.25
CA TRP A 166 2.61 3.19 8.81
C TRP A 166 2.98 2.91 7.34
N MET A 167 2.76 1.66 6.87
CA MET A 167 3.01 1.24 5.48
C MET A 167 1.90 1.75 4.57
N ALA A 168 0.65 1.59 4.99
CA ALA A 168 -0.52 2.08 4.27
C ALA A 168 -0.42 3.58 4.01
N GLN A 169 -0.06 4.38 5.02
CA GLN A 169 0.13 5.82 4.88
C GLN A 169 1.21 6.17 3.84
N LYS A 170 2.36 5.49 3.87
CA LYS A 170 3.45 5.74 2.89
C LYS A 170 3.02 5.40 1.46
N LEU A 171 2.32 4.29 1.27
CA LEU A 171 1.80 3.88 -0.04
C LEU A 171 0.76 4.88 -0.56
N LEU A 172 -0.22 5.25 0.25
CA LEU A 172 -1.26 6.22 -0.11
C LEU A 172 -0.67 7.59 -0.47
N ARG A 173 0.31 8.08 0.32
CA ARG A 173 1.01 9.34 0.03
C ARG A 173 1.84 9.29 -1.25
N ALA A 174 2.30 8.10 -1.64
CA ALA A 174 2.95 7.85 -2.92
C ALA A 174 1.95 7.54 -4.06
N SER A 175 0.66 7.86 -3.88
CA SER A 175 -0.42 7.61 -4.85
C SER A 175 -0.59 6.15 -5.24
N GLN A 176 -0.20 5.23 -4.35
CA GLN A 176 -0.45 3.79 -4.53
C GLN A 176 -1.77 3.40 -3.86
N GLN A 177 -2.54 2.57 -4.53
CA GLN A 177 -3.74 1.96 -3.95
C GLN A 177 -3.34 0.81 -3.02
N LEU A 178 -4.10 0.63 -1.95
CA LEU A 178 -3.98 -0.54 -1.09
C LEU A 178 -4.80 -1.71 -1.67
N HIS A 179 -4.26 -2.92 -1.53
CA HIS A 179 -4.88 -4.14 -2.02
C HIS A 179 -4.99 -5.19 -0.91
N SER A 180 -3.96 -5.98 -0.76
CA SER A 180 -3.85 -6.97 0.31
C SER A 180 -2.49 -6.81 0.97
N PRO A 181 -2.30 -7.27 2.22
CA PRO A 181 -1.03 -7.11 2.93
C PRO A 181 0.18 -7.60 2.13
N ILE A 182 0.04 -8.71 1.39
CA ILE A 182 1.13 -9.26 0.58
C ILE A 182 1.46 -8.32 -0.59
N VAL A 183 0.45 -7.87 -1.32
CA VAL A 183 0.63 -6.96 -2.46
C VAL A 183 1.19 -5.63 -1.99
N ASP A 184 0.68 -5.10 -0.89
CA ASP A 184 1.14 -3.84 -0.31
C ASP A 184 2.60 -3.91 0.15
N ILE A 185 3.04 -5.04 0.73
CA ILE A 185 4.45 -5.27 1.06
C ILE A 185 5.31 -5.24 -0.21
N THR A 186 4.90 -5.91 -1.28
CA THR A 186 5.68 -5.92 -2.54
C THR A 186 5.75 -4.52 -3.16
N ASN A 187 4.65 -3.77 -3.14
CA ASN A 187 4.60 -2.39 -3.60
C ASN A 187 5.47 -1.47 -2.73
N TYR A 188 5.44 -1.66 -1.41
CA TYR A 188 6.29 -0.91 -0.49
C TYR A 188 7.79 -1.16 -0.75
N VAL A 189 8.19 -2.42 -0.94
CA VAL A 189 9.60 -2.75 -1.26
C VAL A 189 10.01 -2.16 -2.59
N LEU A 190 9.13 -2.18 -3.60
CA LEU A 190 9.38 -1.52 -4.88
C LEU A 190 9.57 -0.01 -4.71
N LEU A 191 8.69 0.66 -3.97
CA LEU A 191 8.76 2.09 -3.71
C LEU A 191 10.02 2.48 -2.91
N GLU A 192 10.34 1.73 -1.85
CA GLU A 192 11.46 2.03 -0.95
C GLU A 192 12.82 1.71 -1.59
N LEU A 193 12.95 0.52 -2.20
CA LEU A 193 14.24 -0.04 -2.63
C LEU A 193 14.41 -0.10 -4.16
N GLY A 194 13.35 0.05 -4.93
CA GLY A 194 13.38 -0.12 -6.38
C GLY A 194 13.45 -1.58 -6.82
N GLN A 195 13.15 -2.54 -5.92
CA GLN A 195 13.21 -3.95 -6.24
C GLN A 195 11.80 -4.48 -6.54
N PRO A 196 11.47 -4.77 -7.82
CA PRO A 196 10.19 -5.38 -8.16
C PRO A 196 10.11 -6.80 -7.59
N MET A 197 8.96 -7.11 -7.02
CA MET A 197 8.64 -8.42 -6.44
C MET A 197 7.27 -8.86 -6.93
N HIS A 198 7.02 -10.16 -6.93
CA HIS A 198 5.71 -10.72 -7.20
C HIS A 198 5.41 -11.85 -6.22
N ALA A 199 4.17 -11.93 -5.77
CA ALA A 199 3.69 -13.00 -4.91
C ALA A 199 2.80 -13.95 -5.70
N PHE A 200 2.99 -15.25 -5.51
CA PHE A 200 2.18 -16.30 -6.10
C PHE A 200 1.58 -17.16 -4.99
N ASP A 201 0.33 -17.55 -5.12
CA ASP A 201 -0.24 -18.57 -4.23
C ASP A 201 0.44 -19.94 -4.51
N LEU A 202 1.24 -20.39 -3.55
CA LEU A 202 1.99 -21.64 -3.65
C LEU A 202 1.10 -22.86 -3.97
N LYS A 203 -0.17 -22.84 -3.60
CA LYS A 203 -1.11 -23.94 -3.85
C LYS A 203 -1.51 -24.04 -5.32
N THR A 204 -1.42 -22.95 -6.05
CA THR A 204 -1.83 -22.87 -7.47
C THR A 204 -0.68 -23.22 -8.42
N ILE A 205 0.58 -23.07 -8.01
CA ILE A 205 1.76 -23.37 -8.81
C ILE A 205 1.88 -24.89 -9.03
N LYS A 206 2.17 -25.30 -10.27
CA LYS A 206 2.31 -26.70 -10.67
C LYS A 206 3.78 -27.04 -10.90
N GLY A 207 4.43 -27.61 -9.88
CA GLY A 207 5.86 -27.95 -9.92
C GLY A 207 6.78 -26.74 -9.74
N ASP A 208 7.88 -26.71 -10.47
CA ASP A 208 8.92 -25.71 -10.33
C ASP A 208 8.64 -24.45 -11.15
N ILE A 209 9.27 -23.34 -10.78
CA ILE A 209 9.25 -22.11 -11.57
C ILE A 209 10.41 -22.14 -12.58
N ASP A 210 10.11 -21.73 -13.81
CA ASP A 210 11.09 -21.53 -14.88
C ASP A 210 10.93 -20.13 -15.51
N VAL A 211 11.98 -19.33 -15.47
CA VAL A 211 12.01 -18.07 -16.22
C VAL A 211 12.56 -18.35 -17.62
N ARG A 212 11.70 -18.26 -18.61
CA ARG A 212 11.97 -18.69 -19.99
C ARG A 212 11.29 -17.78 -21.01
N SER A 213 11.66 -17.92 -22.26
CA SER A 213 10.85 -17.38 -23.36
C SER A 213 9.52 -18.11 -23.48
N ALA A 214 8.48 -17.41 -23.91
CA ALA A 214 7.17 -17.99 -24.13
C ALA A 214 7.20 -19.03 -25.24
N LYS A 215 6.33 -20.05 -25.16
CA LYS A 215 6.14 -21.04 -26.22
C LYS A 215 5.33 -20.41 -27.36
N LYS A 216 5.39 -21.04 -28.52
CA LYS A 216 4.56 -20.64 -29.67
C LYS A 216 3.08 -20.72 -29.30
N ASP A 217 2.34 -19.65 -29.59
CA ASP A 217 0.89 -19.54 -29.36
C ASP A 217 0.47 -19.77 -27.90
N GLU A 218 1.39 -19.58 -26.95
CA GLU A 218 1.11 -19.61 -25.51
C GLU A 218 0.24 -18.41 -25.12
N THR A 219 -0.81 -18.64 -24.35
CA THR A 219 -1.73 -17.59 -23.89
C THR A 219 -1.64 -17.42 -22.40
N LEU A 220 -1.92 -16.21 -21.92
CA LEU A 220 -1.96 -15.87 -20.51
C LEU A 220 -3.12 -14.92 -20.23
N GLU A 221 -3.94 -15.25 -19.24
CA GLU A 221 -4.92 -14.33 -18.67
C GLU A 221 -4.21 -13.48 -17.61
N LEU A 222 -4.19 -12.16 -17.83
CA LEU A 222 -3.50 -11.19 -16.99
C LEU A 222 -4.37 -10.75 -15.81
N LEU A 223 -3.75 -10.21 -14.76
CA LEU A 223 -4.45 -9.64 -13.59
C LEU A 223 -5.48 -8.56 -13.92
N ASN A 224 -5.38 -7.90 -15.07
CA ASN A 224 -6.35 -6.92 -15.55
C ASN A 224 -7.54 -7.54 -16.32
N GLY A 225 -7.64 -8.89 -16.34
CA GLY A 225 -8.70 -9.64 -17.01
C GLY A 225 -8.51 -9.80 -18.53
N GLN A 226 -7.43 -9.30 -19.10
CA GLN A 226 -7.16 -9.48 -20.53
C GLN A 226 -6.45 -10.82 -20.80
N THR A 227 -6.89 -11.54 -21.81
CA THR A 227 -6.15 -12.71 -22.33
C THR A 227 -5.29 -12.29 -23.50
N VAL A 228 -4.00 -12.54 -23.40
CA VAL A 228 -3.01 -12.20 -24.43
C VAL A 228 -2.37 -13.45 -25.02
N THR A 229 -2.06 -13.41 -26.32
CA THR A 229 -1.21 -14.40 -26.96
C THR A 229 0.23 -13.89 -26.91
N LEU A 230 1.12 -14.68 -26.34
CA LEU A 230 2.51 -14.31 -26.11
C LEU A 230 3.35 -14.54 -27.37
N SER A 231 4.25 -13.62 -27.67
CA SER A 231 5.27 -13.85 -28.70
C SER A 231 6.39 -14.72 -28.15
N LYS A 232 7.14 -15.40 -29.01
CA LYS A 232 8.30 -16.20 -28.60
C LYS A 232 9.44 -15.39 -27.96
N GLU A 233 9.42 -14.08 -28.16
CA GLU A 233 10.40 -13.14 -27.60
C GLU A 233 9.98 -12.66 -26.20
N THR A 234 8.73 -12.92 -25.79
CA THR A 234 8.23 -12.52 -24.47
C THR A 234 8.88 -13.37 -23.39
N LEU A 235 9.57 -12.74 -22.45
CA LEU A 235 10.07 -13.40 -21.26
C LEU A 235 8.92 -13.65 -20.30
N VAL A 236 8.77 -14.87 -19.83
CA VAL A 236 7.73 -15.28 -18.90
C VAL A 236 8.29 -15.95 -17.66
N ILE A 237 7.57 -15.82 -16.57
CA ILE A 237 7.68 -16.71 -15.42
C ILE A 237 6.65 -17.80 -15.65
N ALA A 238 7.06 -19.06 -15.65
CA ALA A 238 6.21 -20.19 -15.94
C ALA A 238 6.34 -21.25 -14.84
N ASP A 239 5.28 -22.02 -14.65
CA ASP A 239 5.34 -23.29 -13.94
C ASP A 239 5.52 -24.44 -14.94
N ASN A 240 5.41 -25.69 -14.46
CA ASN A 240 5.58 -26.85 -15.35
C ASN A 240 4.49 -26.96 -16.45
N ASN A 241 3.36 -26.29 -16.27
CA ASN A 241 2.23 -26.35 -17.20
C ASN A 241 2.24 -25.17 -18.20
N SER A 242 2.33 -23.94 -17.70
CA SER A 242 2.10 -22.74 -18.52
C SER A 242 2.82 -21.52 -17.97
N ALA A 243 2.81 -20.43 -18.75
CA ALA A 243 3.18 -19.12 -18.26
C ALA A 243 2.22 -18.67 -17.15
N ILE A 244 2.76 -18.13 -16.05
CA ILE A 244 2.02 -17.59 -14.90
C ILE A 244 2.21 -16.09 -14.72
N ALA A 245 3.18 -15.50 -15.42
CA ALA A 245 3.36 -14.04 -15.48
C ALA A 245 4.19 -13.65 -16.72
N ILE A 246 3.98 -12.44 -17.23
CA ILE A 246 4.95 -11.77 -18.11
C ILE A 246 6.03 -11.18 -17.19
N ALA A 247 7.26 -11.64 -17.32
CA ALA A 247 8.35 -11.31 -16.42
C ALA A 247 8.62 -9.80 -16.40
N GLY A 248 8.60 -9.20 -15.20
CA GLY A 248 8.83 -7.77 -15.01
C GLY A 248 7.69 -6.84 -15.47
N VAL A 249 6.56 -7.38 -15.93
CA VAL A 249 5.45 -6.59 -16.47
C VAL A 249 4.17 -6.80 -15.67
N ILE A 250 3.58 -8.00 -15.69
CA ILE A 250 2.29 -8.25 -15.05
C ILE A 250 2.08 -9.74 -14.73
N GLY A 251 1.49 -10.03 -13.59
CA GLY A 251 1.11 -11.38 -13.18
C GLY A 251 -0.09 -11.94 -13.94
N GLY A 252 -0.21 -13.27 -13.92
CA GLY A 252 -1.39 -13.97 -14.40
C GLY A 252 -2.45 -14.18 -13.33
N MET A 253 -3.71 -14.24 -13.75
CA MET A 253 -4.86 -14.37 -12.86
C MET A 253 -4.86 -15.71 -12.09
N ALA A 254 -4.44 -16.78 -12.71
CA ALA A 254 -4.53 -18.14 -12.16
C ALA A 254 -3.69 -18.38 -10.90
N THR A 255 -2.67 -17.56 -10.65
CA THR A 255 -1.74 -17.69 -9.51
C THR A 255 -1.71 -16.45 -8.62
N ALA A 256 -2.70 -15.55 -8.78
CA ALA A 256 -2.84 -14.34 -7.98
C ALA A 256 -3.04 -14.66 -6.49
N THR A 257 -2.58 -13.76 -5.60
CA THR A 257 -2.70 -13.83 -4.13
C THR A 257 -3.71 -12.84 -3.62
#